data_32d8c2fdc75be3a9374216ab9c598fdb
#
_entry.id   32d8c2fdc75be3a9374216ab9c598fdb
#
_cell.length_a   1.000
_cell.length_b   1.000
_cell.length_c   1.000
_cell.angle_alpha   90.00
_cell.angle_beta   90.00
_cell.angle_gamma   90.00
#
_symmetry.space_group_name_H-M   'P 1'
#
loop_
_entity.id
_entity.type
_entity.pdbx_description
1 polymer ?
#
loop_
_entity_poly.entity_id
_entity_poly.type
_entity_poly.pdbx_seq_one_letter_code
_entity_poly.pdbx_strand_id
1 'polypeptide(L)'
;MSREAFDAIEFDAAASGDHRAAAREMTRLANTGTQTAAMPRSEAYVRAGEQWLLADDPAAALEGFMRALEDGGPSSVDPRAPLARALFMVGRISDAEALIRRLGTEPPRDARMCDLLAELLVEREDLPAALAWATAGVELCLGAAPGPVGPAAEDDNTAAARNSASVPRPVGLGPAAQGDENELRLLLSLRFRIRNDLGLAEDDYDRLLDTFPSGHSRP
;
A
#
# COMPACT_ATOMS: atom_id res chain seq x y z
N MET A 1 -2.52 23.97 7.91
CA MET A 1 -2.42 22.61 8.51
C MET A 1 -0.94 22.27 8.65
N SER A 2 -0.52 21.65 9.76
CA SER A 2 0.86 21.18 9.90
C SER A 2 0.89 19.66 10.02
N ARG A 3 1.99 19.03 9.61
CA ARG A 3 2.19 17.58 9.74
C ARG A 3 2.20 17.16 11.20
N GLU A 4 2.87 17.93 12.05
CA GLU A 4 2.99 17.64 13.49
C GLU A 4 1.61 17.60 14.19
N ALA A 5 0.65 18.42 13.74
CA ALA A 5 -0.70 18.39 14.31
C ALA A 5 -1.43 17.08 13.95
N PHE A 6 -1.24 16.57 12.74
CA PHE A 6 -1.81 15.28 12.34
C PHE A 6 -1.09 14.12 13.05
N ASP A 7 0.24 14.16 13.15
CA ASP A 7 1.02 13.14 13.84
C ASP A 7 0.64 13.05 15.33
N ALA A 8 0.38 14.19 15.99
CA ALA A 8 -0.10 14.23 17.37
C ALA A 8 -1.49 13.60 17.51
N ILE A 9 -2.43 13.91 16.60
CA ILE A 9 -3.78 13.32 16.60
C ILE A 9 -3.70 11.79 16.42
N GLU A 10 -2.86 11.29 15.51
CA GLU A 10 -2.67 9.85 15.30
C GLU A 10 -2.05 9.17 16.50
N PHE A 11 -1.04 9.79 17.11
CA PHE A 11 -0.41 9.28 18.31
C PHE A 11 -1.41 9.15 19.46
N ASP A 12 -2.23 10.18 19.70
CA ASP A 12 -3.26 10.17 20.73
C ASP A 12 -4.34 9.12 20.42
N ALA A 13 -4.74 8.95 19.15
CA ALA A 13 -5.68 7.93 18.74
C ALA A 13 -5.12 6.52 18.96
N ALA A 14 -3.86 6.28 18.62
CA ALA A 14 -3.20 4.99 18.84
C ALA A 14 -3.09 4.65 20.33
N ALA A 15 -2.86 5.66 21.20
CA ALA A 15 -2.77 5.47 22.64
C ALA A 15 -4.14 5.26 23.31
N SER A 16 -5.19 5.92 22.83
CA SER A 16 -6.54 5.89 23.44
C SER A 16 -7.49 4.88 22.80
N GLY A 17 -7.23 4.48 21.55
CA GLY A 17 -8.15 3.71 20.70
C GLY A 17 -9.29 4.56 20.09
N ASP A 18 -9.33 5.89 20.33
CA ASP A 18 -10.40 6.75 19.80
C ASP A 18 -10.08 7.26 18.38
N HIS A 19 -10.00 6.32 17.45
CA HIS A 19 -9.80 6.60 16.03
C HIS A 19 -10.94 7.43 15.42
N ARG A 20 -12.17 7.30 15.95
CA ARG A 20 -13.32 8.06 15.47
C ARG A 20 -13.20 9.56 15.78
N ALA A 21 -12.74 9.93 16.96
CA ALA A 21 -12.49 11.34 17.30
C ALA A 21 -11.35 11.89 16.44
N ALA A 22 -10.27 11.15 16.27
CA ALA A 22 -9.16 11.53 15.40
C ALA A 22 -9.62 11.76 13.95
N ALA A 23 -10.37 10.82 13.39
CA ALA A 23 -10.90 10.92 12.02
C ALA A 23 -11.77 12.17 11.82
N ARG A 24 -12.66 12.48 12.78
CA ARG A 24 -13.49 13.69 12.74
C ARG A 24 -12.65 14.95 12.77
N GLU A 25 -11.67 15.03 13.65
CA GLU A 25 -10.82 16.21 13.78
C GLU A 25 -9.94 16.40 12.53
N MET A 26 -9.34 15.33 12.00
CA MET A 26 -8.58 15.38 10.75
C MET A 26 -9.45 15.80 9.57
N THR A 27 -10.67 15.25 9.44
CA THR A 27 -11.63 15.64 8.41
C THR A 27 -12.00 17.13 8.54
N ARG A 28 -12.22 17.62 9.76
CA ARG A 28 -12.48 19.05 10.03
C ARG A 28 -11.30 19.91 9.58
N LEU A 29 -10.08 19.50 9.93
CA LEU A 29 -8.85 20.22 9.54
C LEU A 29 -8.65 20.20 8.02
N ALA A 30 -8.91 19.10 7.36
CA ALA A 30 -8.83 18.98 5.90
C ALA A 30 -9.83 19.91 5.20
N ASN A 31 -11.06 20.06 5.75
CA ASN A 31 -12.11 20.89 5.19
C ASN A 31 -11.86 22.39 5.40
N THR A 32 -11.34 22.77 6.56
CA THR A 32 -11.28 24.18 7.00
C THR A 32 -9.87 24.75 7.06
N GLY A 33 -8.86 23.87 7.12
CA GLY A 33 -7.48 24.28 7.29
C GLY A 33 -6.85 24.83 6.01
N THR A 34 -5.92 25.76 6.18
CA THR A 34 -5.08 26.23 5.08
C THR A 34 -4.07 25.14 4.72
N GLN A 35 -4.12 24.73 3.47
CA GLN A 35 -3.18 23.78 2.88
C GLN A 35 -1.73 24.34 2.93
N THR A 36 -0.77 23.46 3.21
CA THR A 36 0.68 23.77 3.18
C THR A 36 1.41 22.71 2.35
N ALA A 37 2.64 23.01 1.92
CA ALA A 37 3.46 22.02 1.23
C ALA A 37 3.78 20.79 2.11
N ALA A 38 3.88 20.97 3.44
CA ALA A 38 4.12 19.88 4.39
C ALA A 38 2.87 19.02 4.69
N MET A 39 1.68 19.58 4.47
CA MET A 39 0.39 18.89 4.63
C MET A 39 -0.56 19.33 3.51
N PRO A 40 -0.47 18.69 2.34
CA PRO A 40 -1.45 18.84 1.27
C PRO A 40 -2.84 18.42 1.72
N ARG A 41 -3.88 18.95 1.09
CA ARG A 41 -5.27 18.60 1.47
C ARG A 41 -5.61 17.16 1.14
N SER A 42 -5.14 16.64 0.00
CA SER A 42 -5.26 15.24 -0.37
C SER A 42 -4.66 14.32 0.69
N GLU A 43 -3.45 14.60 1.18
CA GLU A 43 -2.81 13.87 2.27
C GLU A 43 -3.64 13.90 3.55
N ALA A 44 -4.19 15.07 3.90
CA ALA A 44 -5.04 15.21 5.07
C ALA A 44 -6.31 14.35 4.98
N TYR A 45 -6.92 14.25 3.79
CA TYR A 45 -8.07 13.38 3.56
C TYR A 45 -7.70 11.90 3.57
N VAL A 46 -6.54 11.52 3.04
CA VAL A 46 -6.05 10.13 3.12
C VAL A 46 -5.90 9.71 4.57
N ARG A 47 -5.17 10.48 5.37
CA ARG A 47 -4.94 10.18 6.80
C ARG A 47 -6.25 10.14 7.58
N ALA A 48 -7.20 11.06 7.30
CA ALA A 48 -8.53 11.02 7.90
C ALA A 48 -9.29 9.75 7.50
N GLY A 49 -9.20 9.32 6.24
CA GLY A 49 -9.80 8.09 5.74
C GLY A 49 -9.24 6.84 6.42
N GLU A 50 -7.92 6.78 6.63
CA GLU A 50 -7.27 5.70 7.39
C GLU A 50 -7.79 5.62 8.83
N GLN A 51 -7.95 6.76 9.51
CA GLN A 51 -8.52 6.78 10.86
C GLN A 51 -10.00 6.36 10.87
N TRP A 52 -10.76 6.66 9.81
CA TRP A 52 -12.14 6.17 9.67
C TRP A 52 -12.19 4.64 9.48
N LEU A 53 -11.25 4.04 8.73
CA LEU A 53 -11.13 2.58 8.62
C LEU A 53 -10.83 1.94 9.99
N LEU A 54 -9.89 2.52 10.74
CA LEU A 54 -9.55 2.06 12.11
C LEU A 54 -10.73 2.23 13.09
N ALA A 55 -11.62 3.20 12.83
CA ALA A 55 -12.85 3.42 13.60
C ALA A 55 -14.01 2.51 13.18
N ASP A 56 -13.77 1.56 12.26
CA ASP A 56 -14.79 0.69 11.66
C ASP A 56 -15.96 1.46 11.02
N ASP A 57 -15.61 2.56 10.32
CA ASP A 57 -16.56 3.39 9.56
C ASP A 57 -16.11 3.53 8.10
N PRO A 58 -16.23 2.43 7.32
CA PRO A 58 -15.73 2.41 5.95
C PRO A 58 -16.51 3.35 5.01
N ALA A 59 -17.75 3.74 5.36
CA ALA A 59 -18.51 4.70 4.58
C ALA A 59 -17.92 6.10 4.67
N ALA A 60 -17.53 6.53 5.88
CA ALA A 60 -16.83 7.80 6.08
C ALA A 60 -15.40 7.77 5.49
N ALA A 61 -14.71 6.64 5.58
CA ALA A 61 -13.40 6.45 4.95
C ALA A 61 -13.48 6.59 3.43
N LEU A 62 -14.47 5.96 2.79
CA LEU A 62 -14.72 6.06 1.35
C LEU A 62 -14.91 7.52 0.91
N GLU A 63 -15.69 8.32 1.66
CA GLU A 63 -15.85 9.75 1.39
C GLU A 63 -14.51 10.49 1.49
N GLY A 64 -13.69 10.20 2.50
CA GLY A 64 -12.37 10.79 2.67
C GLY A 64 -11.44 10.51 1.48
N PHE A 65 -11.33 9.25 1.05
CA PHE A 65 -10.47 8.88 -0.09
C PHE A 65 -10.98 9.45 -1.42
N MET A 66 -12.31 9.53 -1.62
CA MET A 66 -12.87 10.19 -2.79
C MET A 66 -12.51 11.68 -2.83
N ARG A 67 -12.60 12.38 -1.69
CA ARG A 67 -12.18 13.79 -1.60
C ARG A 67 -10.68 13.98 -1.85
N ALA A 68 -9.84 13.03 -1.42
CA ALA A 68 -8.42 13.06 -1.74
C ALA A 68 -8.17 12.97 -3.25
N LEU A 69 -8.92 12.10 -3.93
CA LEU A 69 -8.85 11.97 -5.39
C LEU A 69 -9.38 13.21 -6.13
N GLU A 70 -10.47 13.82 -5.64
CA GLU A 70 -11.03 15.03 -6.20
C GLU A 70 -10.09 16.24 -6.05
N ASP A 71 -9.40 16.34 -4.90
CA ASP A 71 -8.38 17.37 -4.67
C ASP A 71 -7.18 17.20 -5.61
N GLY A 72 -6.78 15.96 -5.90
CA GLY A 72 -5.73 15.62 -6.87
C GLY A 72 -4.33 16.05 -6.48
N GLY A 73 -4.13 16.53 -5.25
CA GLY A 73 -2.83 16.92 -4.73
C GLY A 73 -1.95 15.71 -4.37
N PRO A 74 -0.69 15.95 -3.95
CA PRO A 74 0.20 14.88 -3.54
C PRO A 74 -0.26 14.25 -2.21
N SER A 75 -0.05 12.94 -2.10
CA SER A 75 -0.30 12.14 -0.89
C SER A 75 0.79 11.08 -0.73
N SER A 76 0.99 10.60 0.49
CA SER A 76 1.99 9.59 0.86
C SER A 76 1.71 8.21 0.25
N VAL A 77 0.45 7.95 -0.08
CA VAL A 77 -0.01 6.75 -0.79
C VAL A 77 -1.02 7.15 -1.85
N ASP A 78 -1.10 6.40 -2.94
CA ASP A 78 -2.16 6.59 -3.94
C ASP A 78 -3.54 6.31 -3.28
N PRO A 79 -4.44 7.31 -3.18
CA PRO A 79 -5.71 7.14 -2.47
C PRO A 79 -6.61 6.04 -3.03
N ARG A 80 -6.35 5.59 -4.26
CA ARG A 80 -7.11 4.51 -4.91
C ARG A 80 -6.92 3.15 -4.22
N ALA A 81 -5.76 2.91 -3.60
CA ALA A 81 -5.50 1.66 -2.89
C ALA A 81 -6.37 1.53 -1.63
N PRO A 82 -6.34 2.46 -0.66
CA PRO A 82 -7.22 2.37 0.49
C PRO A 82 -8.71 2.57 0.13
N LEU A 83 -9.03 3.28 -0.98
CA LEU A 83 -10.39 3.35 -1.51
C LEU A 83 -10.92 1.97 -1.91
N ALA A 84 -10.11 1.13 -2.55
CA ALA A 84 -10.51 -0.23 -2.89
C ALA A 84 -10.87 -1.05 -1.65
N ARG A 85 -10.11 -0.94 -0.56
CA ARG A 85 -10.42 -1.57 0.74
C ARG A 85 -11.76 -1.05 1.29
N ALA A 86 -11.97 0.26 1.32
CA ALA A 86 -13.23 0.85 1.79
C ALA A 86 -14.43 0.38 0.97
N LEU A 87 -14.30 0.27 -0.35
CA LEU A 87 -15.34 -0.26 -1.24
C LEU A 87 -15.72 -1.70 -0.89
N PHE A 88 -14.75 -2.59 -0.64
CA PHE A 88 -15.03 -3.95 -0.19
C PHE A 88 -15.76 -3.96 1.15
N MET A 89 -15.32 -3.15 2.10
CA MET A 89 -15.92 -3.08 3.44
C MET A 89 -17.38 -2.59 3.42
N VAL A 90 -17.73 -1.69 2.50
CA VAL A 90 -19.14 -1.25 2.31
C VAL A 90 -19.95 -2.18 1.40
N GLY A 91 -19.38 -3.30 0.94
CA GLY A 91 -20.07 -4.28 0.10
C GLY A 91 -20.15 -3.91 -1.39
N ARG A 92 -19.44 -2.86 -1.84
CA ARG A 92 -19.36 -2.46 -3.25
C ARG A 92 -18.29 -3.27 -4.00
N ILE A 93 -18.46 -4.59 -3.99
CA ILE A 93 -17.45 -5.55 -4.46
C ILE A 93 -17.03 -5.29 -5.91
N SER A 94 -18.03 -5.18 -6.82
CA SER A 94 -17.75 -4.99 -8.26
C SER A 94 -17.00 -3.69 -8.54
N ASP A 95 -17.24 -2.62 -7.76
CA ASP A 95 -16.56 -1.35 -7.92
C ASP A 95 -15.11 -1.46 -7.45
N ALA A 96 -14.86 -2.17 -6.32
CA ALA A 96 -13.52 -2.44 -5.82
C ALA A 96 -12.69 -3.25 -6.82
N GLU A 97 -13.25 -4.34 -7.34
CA GLU A 97 -12.60 -5.18 -8.36
C GLU A 97 -12.32 -4.40 -9.65
N ALA A 98 -13.25 -3.58 -10.12
CA ALA A 98 -13.06 -2.73 -11.28
C ALA A 98 -11.94 -1.71 -11.06
N LEU A 99 -11.85 -1.13 -9.85
CA LEU A 99 -10.79 -0.21 -9.47
C LEU A 99 -9.43 -0.90 -9.47
N ILE A 100 -9.31 -2.09 -8.84
CA ILE A 100 -8.05 -2.86 -8.80
C ILE A 100 -7.61 -3.26 -10.22
N ARG A 101 -8.53 -3.75 -11.06
CA ARG A 101 -8.21 -4.07 -12.46
C ARG A 101 -7.69 -2.85 -13.21
N ARG A 102 -8.32 -1.69 -13.03
CA ARG A 102 -7.86 -0.44 -13.64
C ARG A 102 -6.46 -0.05 -13.15
N LEU A 103 -6.21 -0.12 -11.85
CA LEU A 103 -4.89 0.12 -11.28
C LEU A 103 -3.83 -0.81 -11.88
N GLY A 104 -4.18 -2.08 -12.11
CA GLY A 104 -3.30 -3.06 -12.73
C GLY A 104 -2.93 -2.76 -14.18
N THR A 105 -3.67 -1.90 -14.89
CA THR A 105 -3.32 -1.48 -16.27
C THR A 105 -2.30 -0.33 -16.30
N GLU A 106 -1.99 0.28 -15.18
CA GLU A 106 -1.04 1.37 -15.03
C GLU A 106 0.20 0.87 -14.29
N PRO A 107 1.41 1.41 -14.55
CA PRO A 107 2.56 1.17 -13.68
C PRO A 107 2.25 1.66 -12.26
N PRO A 108 2.55 0.89 -11.21
CA PRO A 108 2.32 1.31 -9.84
C PRO A 108 3.16 2.55 -9.51
N ARG A 109 2.60 3.45 -8.69
CA ARG A 109 3.21 4.76 -8.40
C ARG A 109 4.15 4.71 -7.20
N ASP A 110 3.84 3.88 -6.22
CA ASP A 110 4.60 3.76 -4.98
C ASP A 110 4.49 2.34 -4.41
N ALA A 111 5.46 1.97 -3.59
CA ALA A 111 5.55 0.66 -2.97
C ALA A 111 4.43 0.44 -1.93
N ARG A 112 4.03 1.50 -1.21
CA ARG A 112 2.95 1.44 -0.22
C ARG A 112 1.59 1.08 -0.85
N MET A 113 1.30 1.63 -2.03
CA MET A 113 0.12 1.23 -2.81
C MET A 113 0.16 -0.27 -3.13
N CYS A 114 1.33 -0.78 -3.53
CA CYS A 114 1.49 -2.20 -3.85
C CYS A 114 1.28 -3.09 -2.62
N ASP A 115 1.82 -2.70 -1.46
CA ASP A 115 1.64 -3.38 -0.19
C ASP A 115 0.15 -3.46 0.20
N LEU A 116 -0.55 -2.32 0.22
CA LEU A 116 -1.98 -2.26 0.55
C LEU A 116 -2.85 -3.11 -0.38
N LEU A 117 -2.55 -3.12 -1.69
CA LEU A 117 -3.30 -3.93 -2.65
C LEU A 117 -2.97 -5.42 -2.51
N ALA A 118 -1.71 -5.77 -2.26
CA ALA A 118 -1.31 -7.16 -2.03
C ALA A 118 -1.96 -7.72 -0.76
N GLU A 119 -1.94 -6.99 0.37
CA GLU A 119 -2.63 -7.39 1.60
C GLU A 119 -4.14 -7.57 1.37
N LEU A 120 -4.79 -6.59 0.70
CA LEU A 120 -6.21 -6.65 0.39
C LEU A 120 -6.57 -7.88 -0.45
N LEU A 121 -5.74 -8.24 -1.43
CA LEU A 121 -5.95 -9.39 -2.28
C LEU A 121 -5.69 -10.71 -1.55
N VAL A 122 -4.74 -10.75 -0.59
CA VAL A 122 -4.58 -11.90 0.32
C VAL A 122 -5.85 -12.11 1.14
N GLU A 123 -6.43 -11.05 1.72
CA GLU A 123 -7.71 -11.12 2.45
C GLU A 123 -8.87 -11.61 1.57
N ARG A 124 -8.77 -11.40 0.26
CA ARG A 124 -9.75 -11.85 -0.75
C ARG A 124 -9.43 -13.22 -1.36
N GLU A 125 -8.37 -13.88 -0.87
CA GLU A 125 -7.90 -15.19 -1.36
C GLU A 125 -7.44 -15.18 -2.84
N ASP A 126 -7.20 -13.99 -3.43
CA ASP A 126 -6.62 -13.84 -4.77
C ASP A 126 -5.09 -13.78 -4.67
N LEU A 127 -4.50 -14.91 -4.28
CA LEU A 127 -3.06 -15.03 -4.06
C LEU A 127 -2.21 -14.77 -5.32
N PRO A 128 -2.61 -15.16 -6.54
CA PRO A 128 -1.84 -14.82 -7.74
C PRO A 128 -1.75 -13.31 -7.99
N ALA A 129 -2.87 -12.58 -7.88
CA ALA A 129 -2.86 -11.14 -8.01
C ALA A 129 -2.10 -10.47 -6.87
N ALA A 130 -2.25 -10.94 -5.62
CA ALA A 130 -1.49 -10.47 -4.48
C ALA A 130 0.02 -10.61 -4.68
N LEU A 131 0.48 -11.75 -5.20
CA LEU A 131 1.89 -11.97 -5.52
C LEU A 131 2.41 -10.98 -6.55
N ALA A 132 1.62 -10.70 -7.59
CA ALA A 132 2.01 -9.75 -8.63
C ALA A 132 2.19 -8.33 -8.07
N TRP A 133 1.28 -7.87 -7.23
CA TRP A 133 1.38 -6.57 -6.56
C TRP A 133 2.55 -6.50 -5.58
N ALA A 134 2.73 -7.51 -4.73
CA ALA A 134 3.86 -7.57 -3.80
C ALA A 134 5.21 -7.56 -4.54
N THR A 135 5.30 -8.28 -5.67
CA THR A 135 6.52 -8.29 -6.50
C THR A 135 6.80 -6.91 -7.10
N ALA A 136 5.79 -6.23 -7.65
CA ALA A 136 5.94 -4.88 -8.17
C ALA A 136 6.39 -3.88 -7.09
N GLY A 137 5.88 -4.00 -5.87
CA GLY A 137 6.32 -3.19 -4.73
C GLY A 137 7.79 -3.42 -4.37
N VAL A 138 8.24 -4.69 -4.35
CA VAL A 138 9.67 -5.02 -4.15
C VAL A 138 10.53 -4.41 -5.25
N GLU A 139 10.12 -4.51 -6.52
CA GLU A 139 10.84 -3.94 -7.66
C GLU A 139 10.98 -2.41 -7.53
N LEU A 140 9.92 -1.70 -7.11
CA LEU A 140 9.96 -0.25 -6.84
C LEU A 140 10.97 0.09 -5.74
N CYS A 141 10.95 -0.62 -4.62
CA CYS A 141 11.92 -0.41 -3.53
C CYS A 141 13.36 -0.66 -3.98
N LEU A 142 13.58 -1.56 -4.93
CA LEU A 142 14.90 -1.84 -5.52
C LEU A 142 15.29 -0.86 -6.63
N GLY A 143 14.46 0.18 -6.91
CA GLY A 143 14.72 1.18 -7.93
C GLY A 143 14.44 0.71 -9.36
N ALA A 144 13.74 -0.41 -9.54
CA ALA A 144 13.24 -0.83 -10.82
C ALA A 144 11.95 -0.07 -11.19
N ALA A 145 11.62 -0.06 -12.48
CA ALA A 145 10.36 0.48 -12.98
C ALA A 145 9.46 -0.69 -13.38
N PRO A 146 8.61 -1.21 -12.48
CA PRO A 146 7.70 -2.30 -12.81
C PRO A 146 6.71 -1.85 -13.89
N GLY A 147 6.36 -2.77 -14.77
CA GLY A 147 5.29 -2.59 -15.73
C GLY A 147 3.91 -2.68 -15.07
N PRO A 148 2.82 -2.58 -15.85
CA PRO A 148 1.46 -2.84 -15.38
C PRO A 148 1.35 -4.20 -14.69
N VAL A 149 0.61 -4.24 -13.57
CA VAL A 149 0.49 -5.41 -12.68
C VAL A 149 -0.73 -6.28 -13.03
N GLY A 150 -1.64 -5.76 -13.86
CA GLY A 150 -2.89 -6.44 -14.23
C GLY A 150 -2.69 -7.84 -14.82
N PRO A 151 -3.76 -8.65 -14.93
CA PRO A 151 -3.65 -9.98 -15.49
C PRO A 151 -2.92 -9.86 -16.82
N ALA A 152 -1.76 -10.52 -16.92
CA ALA A 152 -1.12 -10.72 -18.19
C ALA A 152 -2.19 -11.29 -19.11
N ALA A 153 -2.42 -10.66 -20.26
CA ALA A 153 -3.19 -11.29 -21.33
C ALA A 153 -2.68 -12.73 -21.41
N GLU A 154 -3.57 -13.68 -21.38
CA GLU A 154 -3.44 -15.13 -21.17
C GLU A 154 -2.24 -15.86 -21.84
N ASP A 155 -1.06 -15.26 -21.84
CA ASP A 155 0.17 -15.90 -22.26
C ASP A 155 0.91 -16.42 -21.01
N ASP A 156 0.71 -17.71 -20.75
CA ASP A 156 1.32 -18.57 -19.72
C ASP A 156 2.86 -18.42 -19.59
N ASN A 157 3.50 -17.75 -20.53
CA ASN A 157 4.95 -17.57 -20.61
C ASN A 157 5.46 -16.25 -19.98
N THR A 158 4.59 -15.28 -19.68
CA THR A 158 5.00 -13.97 -19.13
C THR A 158 5.13 -13.99 -17.61
N ALA A 159 4.36 -14.82 -16.93
CA ALA A 159 4.47 -15.00 -15.47
C ALA A 159 5.79 -15.71 -15.10
N ALA A 160 6.19 -16.71 -15.90
CA ALA A 160 7.47 -17.41 -15.73
C ALA A 160 8.68 -16.51 -16.07
N ALA A 161 8.55 -15.62 -17.04
CA ALA A 161 9.61 -14.68 -17.43
C ALA A 161 9.83 -13.58 -16.36
N ARG A 162 8.79 -13.11 -15.69
CA ARG A 162 8.92 -12.17 -14.56
C ARG A 162 9.60 -12.77 -13.35
N ASN A 163 9.42 -14.09 -13.11
CA ASN A 163 10.10 -14.82 -12.05
C ASN A 163 11.58 -15.12 -12.36
N SER A 164 12.01 -14.94 -13.62
CA SER A 164 13.39 -15.23 -14.08
C SER A 164 14.23 -13.96 -14.32
N ALA A 165 13.69 -12.76 -14.11
CA ALA A 165 14.48 -11.54 -14.16
C ALA A 165 15.49 -11.55 -13.01
N SER A 166 16.79 -11.41 -13.35
CA SER A 166 17.84 -11.30 -12.33
C SER A 166 17.53 -10.09 -11.42
N VAL A 167 17.40 -10.38 -10.12
CA VAL A 167 17.17 -9.38 -9.08
C VAL A 167 18.21 -8.26 -9.22
N PRO A 168 17.80 -6.99 -9.37
CA PRO A 168 18.73 -5.87 -9.31
C PRO A 168 19.49 -5.96 -7.97
N ARG A 169 20.82 -5.97 -8.00
CA ARG A 169 21.59 -5.89 -6.75
C ARG A 169 21.26 -4.57 -6.08
N PRO A 170 20.88 -4.56 -4.79
CA PRO A 170 20.66 -3.32 -4.06
C PRO A 170 21.95 -2.49 -4.13
N VAL A 171 21.87 -1.35 -4.80
CA VAL A 171 22.92 -0.32 -4.73
C VAL A 171 22.83 0.19 -3.31
N GLY A 172 23.91 0.05 -2.52
CA GLY A 172 23.93 0.26 -1.08
C GLY A 172 23.07 1.43 -0.63
N LEU A 173 22.09 1.14 0.18
CA LEU A 173 21.10 2.07 0.71
C LEU A 173 21.84 3.12 1.57
N GLY A 174 21.83 4.36 1.14
CA GLY A 174 22.35 5.49 1.91
C GLY A 174 21.45 5.79 3.13
N PRO A 175 21.91 6.60 4.11
CA PRO A 175 21.18 6.86 5.36
C PRO A 175 19.79 7.52 5.20
N ALA A 176 19.42 7.98 4.00
CA ALA A 176 18.06 8.45 3.69
C ALA A 176 17.04 7.32 3.42
N ALA A 177 17.52 6.08 3.30
CA ALA A 177 16.74 4.92 2.83
C ALA A 177 16.18 4.03 3.95
N GLN A 178 16.18 4.45 5.22
CA GLN A 178 15.65 3.61 6.32
C GLN A 178 14.13 3.40 6.22
N GLY A 179 13.39 4.35 5.65
CA GLY A 179 11.96 4.17 5.35
C GLY A 179 11.75 3.13 4.25
N ASP A 180 12.53 3.23 3.19
CA ASP A 180 12.47 2.34 2.02
C ASP A 180 12.92 0.90 2.38
N GLU A 181 13.89 0.75 3.29
CA GLU A 181 14.37 -0.55 3.75
C GLU A 181 13.31 -1.31 4.56
N ASN A 182 12.60 -0.61 5.41
CA ASN A 182 11.52 -1.21 6.22
C ASN A 182 10.36 -1.66 5.33
N GLU A 183 9.98 -0.85 4.35
CA GLU A 183 8.95 -1.15 3.37
C GLU A 183 9.36 -2.33 2.46
N LEU A 184 10.60 -2.34 1.98
CA LEU A 184 11.15 -3.46 1.23
C LEU A 184 11.07 -4.78 2.03
N ARG A 185 11.45 -4.74 3.30
CA ARG A 185 11.39 -5.92 4.18
C ARG A 185 9.95 -6.42 4.39
N LEU A 186 8.99 -5.52 4.58
CA LEU A 186 7.57 -5.87 4.71
C LEU A 186 7.05 -6.54 3.44
N LEU A 187 7.30 -5.94 2.28
CA LEU A 187 6.90 -6.48 0.98
C LEU A 187 7.56 -7.83 0.68
N LEU A 188 8.85 -7.99 0.97
CA LEU A 188 9.54 -9.29 0.83
C LEU A 188 8.92 -10.35 1.73
N SER A 189 8.59 -10.00 2.98
CA SER A 189 7.97 -10.91 3.94
C SER A 189 6.55 -11.31 3.50
N LEU A 190 5.77 -10.36 3.00
CA LEU A 190 4.44 -10.61 2.46
C LEU A 190 4.51 -11.52 1.23
N ARG A 191 5.41 -11.20 0.30
CA ARG A 191 5.65 -11.97 -0.92
C ARG A 191 6.07 -13.42 -0.61
N PHE A 192 7.01 -13.61 0.32
CA PHE A 192 7.45 -14.92 0.76
C PHE A 192 6.29 -15.76 1.32
N ARG A 193 5.44 -15.16 2.18
CA ARG A 193 4.26 -15.84 2.71
C ARG A 193 3.30 -16.26 1.60
N ILE A 194 2.97 -15.36 0.66
CA ILE A 194 2.07 -15.64 -0.46
C ILE A 194 2.64 -16.79 -1.33
N ARG A 195 3.95 -16.79 -1.61
CA ARG A 195 4.60 -17.86 -2.39
C ARG A 195 4.52 -19.22 -1.72
N ASN A 196 4.72 -19.26 -0.40
CA ASN A 196 4.54 -20.48 0.39
C ASN A 196 3.10 -20.99 0.31
N ASP A 197 2.12 -20.13 0.43
CA ASP A 197 0.70 -20.49 0.34
C ASP A 197 0.33 -21.00 -1.07
N LEU A 198 1.01 -20.51 -2.11
CA LEU A 198 0.88 -20.98 -3.49
C LEU A 198 1.72 -22.26 -3.77
N GLY A 199 2.54 -22.74 -2.83
CA GLY A 199 3.42 -23.90 -3.01
C GLY A 199 4.56 -23.65 -3.99
N LEU A 200 4.99 -22.41 -4.19
CA LEU A 200 6.06 -22.04 -5.11
C LEU A 200 7.44 -22.21 -4.44
N ALA A 201 8.43 -22.66 -5.22
CA ALA A 201 9.82 -22.78 -4.75
C ALA A 201 10.43 -21.39 -4.48
N GLU A 202 11.41 -21.33 -3.55
CA GLU A 202 12.17 -20.11 -3.26
C GLU A 202 12.81 -19.52 -4.53
N ASP A 203 12.81 -18.20 -4.61
CA ASP A 203 13.49 -17.45 -5.67
C ASP A 203 14.54 -16.45 -5.12
N ASP A 204 15.08 -15.59 -5.97
CA ASP A 204 16.12 -14.66 -5.59
C ASP A 204 15.63 -13.55 -4.65
N TYR A 205 14.34 -13.17 -4.74
CA TYR A 205 13.75 -12.19 -3.81
C TYR A 205 13.58 -12.80 -2.41
N ASP A 206 13.24 -14.09 -2.32
CA ASP A 206 13.12 -14.78 -1.05
C ASP A 206 14.49 -14.87 -0.35
N ARG A 207 15.58 -15.10 -1.13
CA ARG A 207 16.95 -15.07 -0.62
C ARG A 207 17.40 -13.68 -0.18
N LEU A 208 16.89 -12.61 -0.83
CA LEU A 208 17.17 -11.25 -0.43
C LEU A 208 16.64 -10.98 0.98
N LEU A 209 15.48 -11.55 1.35
CA LEU A 209 14.92 -11.43 2.70
C LEU A 209 15.89 -11.94 3.78
N ASP A 210 16.68 -12.99 3.49
CA ASP A 210 17.66 -13.55 4.43
C ASP A 210 18.83 -12.59 4.71
N THR A 211 19.04 -11.57 3.90
CA THR A 211 20.12 -10.57 4.10
C THR A 211 19.78 -9.54 5.16
N PHE A 212 18.50 -9.40 5.52
CA PHE A 212 18.07 -8.47 6.57
C PHE A 212 18.34 -9.07 7.95
N PRO A 213 18.86 -8.28 8.92
CA PRO A 213 19.10 -8.78 10.26
C PRO A 213 17.79 -9.26 10.87
N SER A 214 17.77 -10.52 11.28
CA SER A 214 16.61 -11.20 11.84
C SER A 214 16.26 -10.58 13.20
N GLY A 215 15.30 -9.66 13.23
CA GLY A 215 14.68 -9.20 14.48
C GLY A 215 13.78 -10.27 15.12
N HIS A 216 13.43 -11.33 14.42
CA HIS A 216 12.68 -12.48 14.92
C HIS A 216 13.06 -13.72 14.08
N SER A 217 13.42 -14.79 14.76
CA SER A 217 13.65 -16.09 14.15
C SER A 217 12.42 -16.52 13.33
N ARG A 218 12.67 -17.13 12.16
CA ARG A 218 11.64 -17.83 11.38
C ARG A 218 10.82 -18.74 12.30
N PRO A 219 9.50 -18.80 12.15
CA PRO A 219 8.66 -19.77 12.86
C PRO A 219 9.01 -21.20 12.46
#